data_cb40ab3ec1aa348bf49ab0eaae77e591
#
_entry.id   cb40ab3ec1aa348bf49ab0eaae77e591
#
_cell.length_a   1.000
_cell.length_b   1.000
_cell.length_c   1.000
_cell.angle_alpha   90.00
_cell.angle_beta   90.00
_cell.angle_gamma   90.00
#
_symmetry.space_group_name_H-M   'P 1'
#
loop_
_entity.id
_entity.type
_entity.pdbx_description
1 polymer ?
#
loop_
_entity_poly.entity_id
_entity_poly.type
_entity_poly.pdbx_seq_one_letter_code
_entity_poly.pdbx_strand_id
1 'polypeptide(L)'
;MNSNYNLKHFAYIGDVVWEIFIREIVIQNTQVQKTMHQMTTKCVNAQAQADFLEKIIDKLTSDEEEIQKRGRNLKISINKKNNPKIHALATSFEVLIGYLYLSNKQRLEEIFDLLRDDVLKVIK
;
A
#
# COMPACT_ATOMS: atom_id res chain seq x y z
N MET A 1 -5.18 2.43 19.42
CA MET A 1 -5.49 1.39 18.45
C MET A 1 -6.26 0.26 19.12
N ASN A 2 -7.19 -0.34 18.41
CA ASN A 2 -7.95 -1.48 18.94
C ASN A 2 -7.05 -2.73 19.00
N SER A 3 -6.88 -3.29 20.22
CA SER A 3 -6.03 -4.46 20.45
C SER A 3 -6.56 -5.74 19.80
N ASN A 4 -7.81 -5.73 19.30
CA ASN A 4 -8.40 -6.89 18.62
C ASN A 4 -7.89 -7.10 17.20
N TYR A 5 -7.19 -6.11 16.64
CA TYR A 5 -6.67 -6.23 15.28
C TYR A 5 -5.27 -6.82 15.30
N ASN A 6 -4.98 -7.64 14.29
CA ASN A 6 -3.66 -8.22 14.09
C ASN A 6 -3.12 -7.86 12.70
N LEU A 7 -1.90 -8.32 12.41
CA LEU A 7 -1.23 -7.96 11.15
C LEU A 7 -2.01 -8.37 9.90
N LYS A 8 -2.69 -9.52 9.94
CA LYS A 8 -3.49 -9.98 8.81
C LYS A 8 -4.69 -9.08 8.57
N HIS A 9 -5.30 -8.57 9.65
CA HIS A 9 -6.38 -7.59 9.53
C HIS A 9 -5.89 -6.32 8.86
N PHE A 10 -4.69 -5.84 9.24
CA PHE A 10 -4.12 -4.64 8.65
C PHE A 10 -3.83 -4.84 7.16
N ALA A 11 -3.23 -5.98 6.79
CA ALA A 11 -2.97 -6.28 5.39
C ALA A 11 -4.27 -6.33 4.58
N TYR A 12 -5.28 -6.98 5.12
CA TYR A 12 -6.57 -7.15 4.46
C TYR A 12 -7.25 -5.82 4.15
N ILE A 13 -7.35 -4.94 5.17
CA ILE A 13 -7.97 -3.62 4.97
C ILE A 13 -7.06 -2.70 4.17
N GLY A 14 -5.76 -2.79 4.37
CA GLY A 14 -4.78 -1.95 3.67
C GLY A 14 -4.80 -2.13 2.16
N ASP A 15 -5.02 -3.35 1.70
CA ASP A 15 -5.15 -3.65 0.27
C ASP A 15 -6.28 -2.82 -0.35
N VAL A 16 -7.45 -2.80 0.28
CA VAL A 16 -8.61 -2.07 -0.22
C VAL A 16 -8.41 -0.56 -0.10
N VAL A 17 -7.87 -0.11 1.02
CA VAL A 17 -7.65 1.33 1.27
C VAL A 17 -6.67 1.91 0.25
N TRP A 18 -5.59 1.19 -0.05
CA TRP A 18 -4.65 1.60 -1.08
C TRP A 18 -5.32 1.66 -2.45
N GLU A 19 -6.10 0.66 -2.79
CA GLU A 19 -6.75 0.64 -4.09
C GLU A 19 -7.77 1.78 -4.24
N ILE A 20 -8.50 2.13 -3.20
CA ILE A 20 -9.40 3.29 -3.23
C ILE A 20 -8.61 4.57 -3.53
N PHE A 21 -7.50 4.79 -2.85
CA PHE A 21 -6.64 5.95 -3.09
C PHE A 21 -6.20 6.01 -4.56
N ILE A 22 -5.75 4.88 -5.11
CA ILE A 22 -5.32 4.81 -6.51
C ILE A 22 -6.48 5.11 -7.46
N ARG A 23 -7.64 4.50 -7.22
CA ARG A 23 -8.81 4.69 -8.08
C ARG A 23 -9.31 6.13 -8.07
N GLU A 24 -9.22 6.82 -6.94
CA GLU A 24 -9.57 8.23 -6.87
C GLU A 24 -8.67 9.08 -7.75
N ILE A 25 -7.38 8.79 -7.78
CA ILE A 25 -6.44 9.49 -8.67
C ILE A 25 -6.76 9.15 -10.13
N VAL A 26 -7.01 7.88 -10.41
CA VAL A 26 -7.27 7.40 -11.78
C VAL A 26 -8.50 8.08 -12.39
N ILE A 27 -9.59 8.19 -11.65
CA ILE A 27 -10.82 8.80 -12.17
C ILE A 27 -10.66 10.31 -12.44
N GLN A 28 -9.67 10.94 -11.83
CA GLN A 28 -9.34 12.33 -12.11
C GLN A 28 -8.49 12.48 -13.37
N ASN A 29 -7.92 11.41 -13.88
CA ASN A 29 -6.96 11.45 -14.98
C ASN A 29 -7.46 10.82 -16.27
N THR A 30 -8.58 10.10 -16.26
CA THR A 30 -9.15 9.51 -17.48
C THR A 30 -10.65 9.26 -17.29
N GLN A 31 -11.39 9.28 -18.40
CA GLN A 31 -12.80 8.89 -18.43
C GLN A 31 -13.01 7.55 -19.14
N VAL A 32 -11.93 6.96 -19.68
CA VAL A 32 -12.00 5.72 -20.47
C VAL A 32 -11.86 4.52 -19.51
N GLN A 33 -12.90 3.68 -19.43
CA GLN A 33 -12.94 2.57 -18.48
C GLN A 33 -11.75 1.61 -18.63
N LYS A 34 -11.39 1.26 -19.86
CA LYS A 34 -10.25 0.39 -20.11
C LYS A 34 -8.95 0.99 -19.57
N THR A 35 -8.76 2.29 -19.79
CA THR A 35 -7.59 3.01 -19.28
C THR A 35 -7.57 3.07 -17.77
N MET A 36 -8.74 3.24 -17.11
CA MET A 36 -8.84 3.21 -15.66
C MET A 36 -8.29 1.90 -15.10
N HIS A 37 -8.71 0.78 -15.70
CA HIS A 37 -8.26 -0.53 -15.25
C HIS A 37 -6.74 -0.70 -15.42
N GLN A 38 -6.21 -0.29 -16.57
CA GLN A 38 -4.78 -0.37 -16.85
C GLN A 38 -3.96 0.48 -15.89
N MET A 39 -4.38 1.71 -15.62
CA MET A 39 -3.71 2.61 -14.69
C MET A 39 -3.71 2.03 -13.27
N THR A 40 -4.86 1.54 -12.81
CA THR A 40 -5.00 0.96 -11.48
C THR A 40 -4.06 -0.23 -11.31
N THR A 41 -4.04 -1.14 -12.29
CA THR A 41 -3.20 -2.34 -12.24
C THR A 41 -1.72 -2.01 -12.07
N LYS A 42 -1.25 -0.92 -12.68
CA LYS A 42 0.15 -0.47 -12.56
C LYS A 42 0.53 -0.12 -11.13
N CYS A 43 -0.43 0.24 -10.29
CA CYS A 43 -0.16 0.76 -8.95
C CYS A 43 -0.52 -0.21 -7.82
N VAL A 44 -1.30 -1.27 -8.10
CA VAL A 44 -1.78 -2.18 -7.06
C VAL A 44 -1.12 -3.55 -7.09
N ASN A 45 -0.21 -3.78 -8.02
CA ASN A 45 0.53 -5.05 -8.05
C ASN A 45 1.64 -5.05 -7.00
N ALA A 46 2.17 -6.24 -6.69
CA ALA A 46 3.14 -6.40 -5.61
C ALA A 46 4.42 -5.59 -5.84
N GLN A 47 4.93 -5.57 -7.07
CA GLN A 47 6.15 -4.82 -7.37
C GLN A 47 5.95 -3.32 -7.13
N ALA A 48 4.82 -2.77 -7.57
CA ALA A 48 4.52 -1.36 -7.39
C ALA A 48 4.42 -1.03 -5.89
N GLN A 49 3.74 -1.87 -5.11
CA GLN A 49 3.60 -1.64 -3.66
C GLN A 49 4.95 -1.68 -2.97
N ALA A 50 5.83 -2.61 -3.35
CA ALA A 50 7.19 -2.67 -2.82
C ALA A 50 7.97 -1.38 -3.16
N ASP A 51 7.83 -0.89 -4.38
CA ASP A 51 8.49 0.35 -4.83
C ASP A 51 7.97 1.57 -4.08
N PHE A 52 6.65 1.66 -3.85
CA PHE A 52 6.06 2.77 -3.08
C PHE A 52 6.50 2.75 -1.62
N LEU A 53 6.62 1.57 -1.02
CA LEU A 53 7.16 1.46 0.35
C LEU A 53 8.58 2.05 0.41
N GLU A 54 9.42 1.72 -0.56
CA GLU A 54 10.79 2.21 -0.62
C GLU A 54 10.84 3.75 -0.66
N LYS A 55 9.87 4.37 -1.33
CA LYS A 55 9.81 5.84 -1.44
C LYS A 55 9.57 6.53 -0.09
N ILE A 56 8.92 5.86 0.85
CA ILE A 56 8.54 6.46 2.14
C ILE A 56 9.30 5.86 3.32
N ILE A 57 10.12 4.83 3.11
CA ILE A 57 10.73 4.05 4.20
C ILE A 57 11.55 4.93 5.15
N ASP A 58 12.23 5.94 4.64
CA ASP A 58 13.07 6.83 5.44
C ASP A 58 12.27 7.97 6.11
N LYS A 59 10.96 8.04 5.85
CA LYS A 59 10.08 9.07 6.40
C LYS A 59 9.13 8.53 7.48
N LEU A 60 9.25 7.25 7.81
CA LEU A 60 8.36 6.60 8.77
C LEU A 60 8.74 6.94 10.20
N THR A 61 7.74 7.01 11.07
CA THR A 61 7.96 7.11 12.51
C THR A 61 8.46 5.78 13.05
N SER A 62 8.93 5.77 14.33
CA SER A 62 9.39 4.53 14.98
C SER A 62 8.31 3.45 15.01
N ASP A 63 7.07 3.83 15.32
CA ASP A 63 5.96 2.88 15.38
C ASP A 63 5.63 2.34 13.99
N GLU A 64 5.64 3.21 12.99
CA GLU A 64 5.40 2.82 11.59
C GLU A 64 6.48 1.88 11.09
N GLU A 65 7.73 2.20 11.40
CA GLU A 65 8.87 1.35 11.04
C GLU A 65 8.73 -0.04 11.64
N GLU A 66 8.36 -0.12 12.92
CA GLU A 66 8.18 -1.38 13.60
C GLU A 66 7.04 -2.20 12.98
N ILE A 67 5.89 -1.58 12.71
CA ILE A 67 4.73 -2.31 12.19
C ILE A 67 5.01 -2.83 10.77
N GLN A 68 5.70 -2.06 9.94
CA GLN A 68 6.02 -2.54 8.60
C GLN A 68 7.06 -3.67 8.63
N LYS A 69 8.02 -3.64 9.54
CA LYS A 69 8.96 -4.76 9.71
C LYS A 69 8.25 -6.03 10.12
N ARG A 70 7.29 -5.94 11.05
CA ARG A 70 6.49 -7.08 11.46
C ARG A 70 5.64 -7.60 10.29
N GLY A 71 5.10 -6.69 9.48
CA GLY A 71 4.37 -7.06 8.28
C GLY A 71 5.22 -7.81 7.27
N ARG A 72 6.48 -7.40 7.12
CA ARG A 72 7.43 -8.06 6.21
C ARG A 72 7.66 -9.52 6.58
N ASN A 73 7.56 -9.84 7.87
CA ASN A 73 7.77 -11.19 8.38
C ASN A 73 6.49 -12.00 8.50
N LEU A 74 5.36 -11.43 8.10
CA LEU A 74 4.06 -12.10 8.17
C LEU A 74 4.01 -13.23 7.13
N LYS A 75 3.66 -14.44 7.59
CA LYS A 75 3.54 -15.59 6.71
C LYS A 75 2.14 -15.62 6.10
N ILE A 76 2.07 -15.36 4.81
CA ILE A 76 0.86 -15.44 4.00
C ILE A 76 1.15 -16.37 2.84
N SER A 77 0.14 -17.12 2.38
CA SER A 77 0.28 -17.98 1.20
C SER A 77 0.75 -17.17 0.01
N ILE A 78 1.83 -17.62 -0.63
CA ILE A 78 2.46 -16.93 -1.76
C ILE A 78 2.23 -17.76 -3.01
N ASN A 79 1.83 -17.12 -4.10
CA ASN A 79 1.84 -17.74 -5.42
C ASN A 79 3.30 -18.02 -5.78
N LYS A 80 3.59 -19.25 -6.23
CA LYS A 80 4.95 -19.66 -6.59
C LYS A 80 5.60 -18.80 -7.69
N LYS A 81 4.77 -18.10 -8.47
CA LYS A 81 5.27 -17.22 -9.54
C LYS A 81 5.77 -15.88 -9.00
N ASN A 82 5.45 -15.52 -7.76
CA ASN A 82 5.85 -14.26 -7.19
C ASN A 82 7.19 -14.39 -6.47
N ASN A 83 8.01 -13.36 -6.58
CA ASN A 83 9.25 -13.26 -5.84
C ASN A 83 8.91 -13.11 -4.35
N PRO A 84 9.37 -14.01 -3.46
CA PRO A 84 9.02 -13.96 -2.03
C PRO A 84 9.42 -12.64 -1.37
N LYS A 85 10.56 -12.06 -1.75
CA LYS A 85 11.02 -10.79 -1.20
C LYS A 85 10.08 -9.64 -1.58
N ILE A 86 9.69 -9.57 -2.83
CA ILE A 86 8.76 -8.54 -3.32
C ILE A 86 7.39 -8.72 -2.66
N HIS A 87 6.93 -9.96 -2.55
CA HIS A 87 5.66 -10.25 -1.88
C HIS A 87 5.69 -9.79 -0.42
N ALA A 88 6.80 -10.04 0.29
CA ALA A 88 6.95 -9.63 1.68
C ALA A 88 6.91 -8.10 1.83
N LEU A 89 7.56 -7.38 0.92
CA LEU A 89 7.55 -5.92 0.92
C LEU A 89 6.16 -5.37 0.60
N ALA A 90 5.46 -5.98 -0.35
CA ALA A 90 4.09 -5.59 -0.68
C ALA A 90 3.15 -5.80 0.51
N THR A 91 3.27 -6.93 1.19
CA THR A 91 2.49 -7.23 2.40
C THR A 91 2.81 -6.22 3.49
N SER A 92 4.07 -5.89 3.67
CA SER A 92 4.53 -4.87 4.62
C SER A 92 3.86 -3.52 4.35
N PHE A 93 3.79 -3.13 3.08
CA PHE A 93 3.14 -1.88 2.67
C PHE A 93 1.64 -1.90 3.01
N GLU A 94 0.95 -2.99 2.68
CA GLU A 94 -0.47 -3.14 2.99
C GLU A 94 -0.74 -3.10 4.50
N VAL A 95 0.13 -3.76 5.29
CA VAL A 95 0.02 -3.73 6.75
C VAL A 95 0.14 -2.29 7.27
N LEU A 96 1.12 -1.54 6.76
CA LEU A 96 1.32 -0.15 7.16
C LEU A 96 0.08 0.71 6.83
N ILE A 97 -0.42 0.60 5.61
CA ILE A 97 -1.59 1.37 5.17
C ILE A 97 -2.82 1.02 6.03
N GLY A 98 -3.07 -0.27 6.26
CA GLY A 98 -4.20 -0.71 7.08
C GLY A 98 -4.08 -0.27 8.52
N TYR A 99 -2.88 -0.37 9.09
CA TYR A 99 -2.60 0.10 10.44
C TYR A 99 -2.93 1.59 10.60
N LEU A 100 -2.47 2.41 9.67
CA LEU A 100 -2.73 3.85 9.71
C LEU A 100 -4.21 4.17 9.48
N TYR A 101 -4.85 3.45 8.57
CA TYR A 101 -6.28 3.64 8.34
C TYR A 101 -7.10 3.42 9.60
N LEU A 102 -6.76 2.41 10.39
CA LEU A 102 -7.50 2.05 11.60
C LEU A 102 -7.06 2.83 12.85
N SER A 103 -5.86 3.39 12.86
CA SER A 103 -5.32 4.03 14.06
C SER A 103 -5.04 5.53 13.91
N ASN A 104 -4.76 6.03 12.71
CA ASN A 104 -4.41 7.43 12.51
C ASN A 104 -4.63 7.85 11.06
N LYS A 105 -5.87 8.18 10.73
CA LYS A 105 -6.24 8.55 9.35
C LYS A 105 -5.55 9.83 8.88
N GLN A 106 -5.28 10.76 9.80
CA GLN A 106 -4.57 11.98 9.42
C GLN A 106 -3.16 11.67 8.95
N ARG A 107 -2.46 10.79 9.65
CA ARG A 107 -1.12 10.35 9.23
C ARG A 107 -1.18 9.61 7.90
N LEU A 108 -2.22 8.80 7.69
CA LEU A 108 -2.41 8.12 6.40
C LEU A 108 -2.49 9.13 5.26
N GLU A 109 -3.22 10.23 5.44
CA GLU A 109 -3.31 11.28 4.43
C GLU A 109 -1.94 11.91 4.15
N GLU A 110 -1.11 12.09 5.17
CA GLU A 110 0.27 12.57 4.98
C GLU A 110 1.09 11.61 4.13
N ILE A 111 0.98 10.31 4.40
CA ILE A 111 1.66 9.27 3.62
C ILE A 111 1.17 9.29 2.17
N PHE A 112 -0.13 9.39 1.96
CA PHE A 112 -0.70 9.46 0.62
C PHE A 112 -0.20 10.69 -0.13
N ASP A 113 -0.10 11.84 0.55
CA ASP A 113 0.42 13.05 -0.08
C ASP A 113 1.89 12.88 -0.52
N LEU A 114 2.68 12.16 0.28
CA LEU A 114 4.07 11.85 -0.08
C LEU A 114 4.16 10.97 -1.34
N LEU A 115 3.16 10.13 -1.58
CA LEU A 115 3.18 9.18 -2.69
C LEU A 115 2.43 9.66 -3.94
N ARG A 116 1.62 10.71 -3.82
CA ARG A 116 0.73 11.15 -4.90
C ARG A 116 1.46 11.42 -6.21
N ASP A 117 2.57 12.15 -6.15
CA ASP A 117 3.33 12.49 -7.36
C ASP A 117 3.96 11.23 -7.99
N ASP A 118 4.41 10.30 -7.18
CA ASP A 118 4.97 9.03 -7.67
C ASP A 118 3.90 8.20 -8.35
N VAL A 119 2.68 8.18 -7.79
CA VAL A 119 1.54 7.50 -8.42
C VAL A 119 1.25 8.13 -9.79
N LEU A 120 1.19 9.44 -9.87
CA LEU A 120 0.95 10.15 -11.13
C LEU A 120 2.00 9.80 -12.19
N LYS A 121 3.26 9.66 -11.79
CA LYS A 121 4.33 9.26 -12.71
C LYS A 121 4.14 7.85 -13.22
N VAL A 122 3.67 6.95 -12.38
CA VAL A 122 3.46 5.54 -12.76
C VAL A 122 2.32 5.40 -13.76
N ILE A 123 1.20 6.11 -13.54
CA ILE A 123 0.01 5.97 -14.39
C ILE A 123 0.11 6.71 -15.71
N LYS A 124 1.01 7.65 -15.82
CA LYS A 124 1.28 8.36 -17.07
C LYS A 124 2.34 7.62 -17.86
#